data_c81ef68a7cc05fc608d893b698c1c375
#
_entry.id   c81ef68a7cc05fc608d893b698c1c375
#
_cell.length_a   1.000
_cell.length_b   1.000
_cell.length_c   1.000
_cell.angle_alpha   90.00
_cell.angle_beta   90.00
_cell.angle_gamma   90.00
#
_symmetry.space_group_name_H-M   'P 1'
#
loop_
_entity.id
_entity.type
_entity.pdbx_description
1 polymer ?
#
loop_
_entity_poly.entity_id
_entity_poly.type
_entity_poly.pdbx_seq_one_letter_code
_entity_poly.pdbx_strand_id
1 'polypeptide(L)'
;MERQFNAEIESLKLGAGAIFHGEGILAVTKALLQSGVSYVGGYQGAPVSHLLDVMVQARDYMNELGVHVEACTNEASAAAMLGASINYPARGAVTWKSIVGTNVASDALTYLSSAGVLGGALIVVGEDYGEGASVAQ
;
A
#
# COMPACT_ATOMS: atom_id res chain seq x y z
N MET A 1 3.02 12.23 -19.88
CA MET A 1 2.17 13.05 -18.98
C MET A 1 1.67 12.10 -17.93
N GLU A 2 1.96 12.36 -16.67
CA GLU A 2 1.53 11.53 -15.56
C GLU A 2 0.01 11.58 -15.41
N ARG A 3 -0.62 10.42 -15.13
CA ARG A 3 -2.07 10.35 -14.91
C ARG A 3 -2.44 11.16 -13.66
N GLN A 4 -3.47 11.98 -13.75
CA GLN A 4 -4.02 12.73 -12.61
C GLN A 4 -5.21 11.96 -12.03
N PHE A 5 -5.22 11.79 -10.73
CA PHE A 5 -6.21 10.99 -9.99
C PHE A 5 -7.25 11.85 -9.24
N ASN A 6 -7.59 13.02 -9.76
CA ASN A 6 -8.49 13.96 -9.05
C ASN A 6 -9.86 13.35 -8.71
N ALA A 7 -10.47 12.63 -9.64
CA ALA A 7 -11.76 11.99 -9.41
C ALA A 7 -11.68 10.84 -8.40
N GLU A 8 -10.61 10.08 -8.47
CA GLU A 8 -10.30 8.98 -7.58
C GLU A 8 -10.06 9.47 -6.14
N ILE A 9 -9.32 10.58 -5.99
CA ILE A 9 -9.09 11.22 -4.68
C ILE A 9 -10.40 11.67 -4.04
N GLU A 10 -11.29 12.31 -4.80
CA GLU A 10 -12.62 12.70 -4.29
C GLU A 10 -13.45 11.48 -3.90
N SER A 11 -13.34 10.38 -4.65
CA SER A 11 -14.01 9.12 -4.30
C SER A 11 -13.51 8.52 -2.98
N LEU A 12 -12.24 8.70 -2.63
CA LEU A 12 -11.71 8.25 -1.34
C LEU A 12 -12.34 8.99 -0.15
N LYS A 13 -12.78 10.23 -0.34
CA LYS A 13 -13.41 11.07 0.70
C LYS A 13 -14.87 10.70 0.98
N LEU A 14 -15.51 9.89 0.16
CA LEU A 14 -16.91 9.50 0.34
C LEU A 14 -17.14 8.85 1.70
N GLY A 15 -18.15 9.36 2.43
CA GLY A 15 -18.52 8.90 3.77
C GLY A 15 -19.62 7.83 3.78
N ALA A 16 -20.14 7.59 4.99
CA ALA A 16 -21.21 6.62 5.21
C ALA A 16 -22.47 6.95 4.37
N GLY A 17 -23.06 5.92 3.78
CA GLY A 17 -24.25 6.04 2.93
C GLY A 17 -23.97 6.38 1.46
N ALA A 18 -22.74 6.77 1.11
CA ALA A 18 -22.33 6.95 -0.27
C ALA A 18 -21.91 5.62 -0.92
N ILE A 19 -22.15 5.49 -2.22
CA ILE A 19 -21.70 4.34 -3.00
C ILE A 19 -20.37 4.68 -3.66
N PHE A 20 -19.36 3.86 -3.39
CA PHE A 20 -18.07 3.98 -4.05
C PHE A 20 -18.08 3.26 -5.40
N HIS A 21 -17.67 3.97 -6.44
CA HIS A 21 -17.43 3.42 -7.76
C HIS A 21 -15.99 3.69 -8.17
N GLY A 22 -15.24 2.65 -8.55
CA GLY A 22 -13.85 2.80 -8.95
C GLY A 22 -13.17 1.46 -9.24
N GLU A 23 -11.89 1.52 -9.55
CA GLU A 23 -11.05 0.35 -9.72
C GLU A 23 -10.98 -0.45 -8.40
N GLY A 24 -10.87 -1.77 -8.49
CA GLY A 24 -10.80 -2.64 -7.30
C GLY A 24 -9.66 -2.26 -6.35
N ILE A 25 -8.50 -1.88 -6.89
CA ILE A 25 -7.37 -1.43 -6.07
C ILE A 25 -7.69 -0.14 -5.29
N LEU A 26 -8.53 0.74 -5.83
CA LEU A 26 -8.96 1.94 -5.14
C LEU A 26 -10.01 1.65 -4.05
N ALA A 27 -10.80 0.60 -4.22
CA ALA A 27 -11.66 0.10 -3.14
C ALA A 27 -10.81 -0.42 -1.97
N VAL A 28 -9.72 -1.14 -2.26
CA VAL A 28 -8.73 -1.56 -1.25
C VAL A 28 -8.10 -0.33 -0.58
N THR A 29 -7.68 0.67 -1.36
CA THR A 29 -7.11 1.93 -0.85
C THR A 29 -8.07 2.61 0.13
N LYS A 30 -9.34 2.74 -0.26
CA LYS A 30 -10.38 3.31 0.61
C LYS A 30 -10.58 2.49 1.89
N ALA A 31 -10.61 1.17 1.78
CA ALA A 31 -10.73 0.29 2.94
C ALA A 31 -9.56 0.42 3.93
N LEU A 32 -8.33 0.61 3.42
CA LEU A 32 -7.17 0.90 4.23
C LEU A 32 -7.35 2.18 5.05
N LEU A 33 -7.78 3.28 4.41
CA LEU A 33 -8.04 4.53 5.10
C LEU A 33 -9.14 4.38 6.16
N GLN A 34 -10.24 3.71 5.83
CA GLN A 34 -11.34 3.44 6.76
C GLN A 34 -10.93 2.52 7.92
N SER A 35 -9.93 1.68 7.73
CA SER A 35 -9.39 0.80 8.78
C SER A 35 -8.51 1.53 9.78
N GLY A 36 -8.21 2.81 9.57
CA GLY A 36 -7.34 3.59 10.43
C GLY A 36 -5.86 3.25 10.24
N VAL A 37 -5.44 3.04 8.99
CA VAL A 37 -4.02 2.88 8.67
C VAL A 37 -3.25 4.15 9.06
N SER A 38 -2.09 3.99 9.68
CA SER A 38 -1.25 5.11 10.12
C SER A 38 -0.14 5.45 9.11
N TYR A 39 0.26 4.47 8.32
CA TYR A 39 1.28 4.65 7.29
C TYR A 39 1.08 3.67 6.12
N VAL A 40 1.41 4.14 4.94
CA VAL A 40 1.38 3.34 3.71
C VAL A 40 2.66 3.59 2.93
N GLY A 41 3.33 2.53 2.56
CA GLY A 41 4.53 2.58 1.75
C GLY A 41 4.44 1.66 0.54
N GLY A 42 5.45 1.73 -0.31
CA GLY A 42 5.50 0.79 -1.41
C GLY A 42 6.56 1.12 -2.44
N TYR A 43 6.71 0.21 -3.37
CA TYR A 43 7.50 0.39 -4.56
C TYR A 43 6.63 0.17 -5.80
N GLN A 44 6.84 0.99 -6.83
CA GLN A 44 6.03 0.98 -8.04
C GLN A 44 5.98 -0.38 -8.71
N GLY A 45 4.79 -0.86 -9.04
CA GLY A 45 4.60 -2.12 -9.74
C GLY A 45 3.14 -2.37 -10.11
N ALA A 46 2.88 -2.60 -11.41
CA ALA A 46 1.57 -3.04 -11.88
C ALA A 46 1.26 -4.44 -11.31
N PRO A 47 0.00 -4.76 -11.06
CA PRO A 47 -1.22 -3.96 -11.26
C PRO A 47 -1.65 -3.14 -10.04
N VAL A 48 -0.83 -3.01 -9.00
CA VAL A 48 -1.21 -2.34 -7.73
C VAL A 48 -0.68 -0.92 -7.57
N SER A 49 0.04 -0.38 -8.56
CA SER A 49 0.65 0.95 -8.50
C SER A 49 -0.33 2.07 -8.16
N HIS A 50 -1.57 2.01 -8.66
CA HIS A 50 -2.56 3.05 -8.41
C HIS A 50 -2.90 3.24 -6.92
N LEU A 51 -2.69 2.25 -6.05
CA LEU A 51 -2.83 2.43 -4.61
C LEU A 51 -1.88 3.53 -4.11
N LEU A 52 -0.60 3.38 -4.43
CA LEU A 52 0.42 4.33 -3.98
C LEU A 52 0.31 5.66 -4.74
N ASP A 53 0.09 5.62 -6.06
CA ASP A 53 -0.02 6.81 -6.92
C ASP A 53 -1.13 7.75 -6.44
N VAL A 54 -2.30 7.21 -6.14
CA VAL A 54 -3.44 7.98 -5.64
C VAL A 54 -3.12 8.59 -4.27
N MET A 55 -2.53 7.83 -3.36
CA MET A 55 -2.20 8.33 -2.02
C MET A 55 -1.11 9.41 -2.05
N VAL A 56 -0.11 9.28 -2.92
CA VAL A 56 0.93 10.29 -3.11
C VAL A 56 0.34 11.59 -3.67
N GLN A 57 -0.56 11.50 -4.65
CA GLN A 57 -1.26 12.68 -5.20
C GLN A 57 -2.27 13.28 -4.23
N ALA A 58 -2.85 12.48 -3.33
CA ALA A 58 -3.78 12.90 -2.28
C ALA A 58 -3.06 13.41 -1.01
N ARG A 59 -1.84 13.89 -1.11
CA ARG A 59 -0.99 14.22 0.04
C ARG A 59 -1.67 15.09 1.10
N ASP A 60 -2.40 16.10 0.68
CA ASP A 60 -3.09 17.00 1.64
C ASP A 60 -4.15 16.24 2.42
N TYR A 61 -4.93 15.39 1.75
CA TYR A 61 -5.92 14.54 2.40
C TYR A 61 -5.27 13.49 3.33
N MET A 62 -4.14 12.91 2.93
CA MET A 62 -3.40 12.00 3.81
C MET A 62 -2.88 12.71 5.05
N ASN A 63 -2.38 13.94 4.92
CA ASN A 63 -1.96 14.76 6.05
C ASN A 63 -3.13 15.07 7.00
N GLU A 64 -4.31 15.40 6.48
CA GLU A 64 -5.53 15.64 7.28
C GLU A 64 -5.92 14.39 8.09
N LEU A 65 -5.76 13.20 7.51
CA LEU A 65 -6.03 11.93 8.17
C LEU A 65 -4.91 11.46 9.12
N GLY A 66 -3.76 12.13 9.12
CA GLY A 66 -2.57 11.70 9.86
C GLY A 66 -1.91 10.44 9.30
N VAL A 67 -2.08 10.18 8.00
CA VAL A 67 -1.51 9.02 7.32
C VAL A 67 -0.19 9.40 6.65
N HIS A 68 0.90 8.76 7.06
CA HIS A 68 2.20 8.91 6.41
C HIS A 68 2.24 8.07 5.12
N VAL A 69 2.62 8.67 4.00
CA VAL A 69 2.74 7.98 2.71
C VAL A 69 4.17 8.10 2.19
N GLU A 70 4.78 6.96 1.82
CA GLU A 70 6.17 6.88 1.37
C GLU A 70 6.30 6.07 0.08
N ALA A 71 6.80 6.71 -0.97
CA ALA A 71 7.32 5.99 -2.14
C ALA A 71 8.74 5.52 -1.84
N CYS A 72 8.89 4.24 -1.54
CA CYS A 72 10.15 3.65 -1.13
C CYS A 72 11.12 3.44 -2.31
N THR A 73 12.40 3.30 -2.02
CA THR A 73 13.43 3.10 -3.05
C THR A 73 13.45 1.70 -3.65
N ASN A 74 12.92 0.72 -2.92
CA ASN A 74 12.71 -0.67 -3.35
C ASN A 74 11.76 -1.38 -2.39
N GLU A 75 11.42 -2.62 -2.69
CA GLU A 75 10.48 -3.44 -1.91
C GLU A 75 11.03 -3.83 -0.53
N ALA A 76 12.35 -4.00 -0.41
CA ALA A 76 12.97 -4.28 0.89
C ALA A 76 12.80 -3.09 1.85
N SER A 77 12.96 -1.87 1.36
CA SER A 77 12.70 -0.65 2.14
C SER A 77 11.22 -0.56 2.54
N ALA A 78 10.31 -0.88 1.61
CA ALA A 78 8.89 -0.91 1.90
C ALA A 78 8.53 -1.95 2.97
N ALA A 79 9.07 -3.16 2.87
CA ALA A 79 8.85 -4.20 3.88
C ALA A 79 9.46 -3.81 5.24
N ALA A 80 10.65 -3.21 5.26
CA ALA A 80 11.28 -2.74 6.48
C ALA A 80 10.46 -1.65 7.18
N MET A 81 9.73 -0.82 6.45
CA MET A 81 8.81 0.18 6.99
C MET A 81 7.73 -0.45 7.88
N LEU A 82 7.28 -1.69 7.60
CA LEU A 82 6.35 -2.42 8.47
C LEU A 82 6.93 -2.74 9.85
N GLY A 83 8.24 -2.62 10.02
CA GLY A 83 8.90 -2.73 11.32
C GLY A 83 8.38 -1.73 12.36
N ALA A 84 7.79 -0.61 11.95
CA ALA A 84 7.10 0.30 12.86
C ALA A 84 5.98 -0.39 13.63
N SER A 85 5.25 -1.32 13.01
CA SER A 85 4.16 -2.07 13.66
C SER A 85 4.65 -3.15 14.64
N ILE A 86 5.94 -3.47 14.67
CA ILE A 86 6.52 -4.37 15.67
C ILE A 86 6.57 -3.66 17.03
N ASN A 87 6.97 -2.40 17.04
CA ASN A 87 7.26 -1.65 18.27
C ASN A 87 6.10 -0.76 18.72
N TYR A 88 5.18 -0.44 17.82
CA TYR A 88 4.07 0.48 18.08
C TYR A 88 2.73 -0.13 17.67
N PRO A 89 1.62 0.24 18.31
CA PRO A 89 0.28 -0.18 17.92
C PRO A 89 -0.21 0.56 16.66
N ALA A 90 0.69 0.77 15.71
CA ALA A 90 0.41 1.41 14.43
C ALA A 90 0.00 0.36 13.39
N ARG A 91 -1.00 0.67 12.58
CA ARG A 91 -1.41 -0.15 11.45
C ARG A 91 -0.75 0.37 10.19
N GLY A 92 0.03 -0.48 9.53
CA GLY A 92 0.74 -0.16 8.32
C GLY A 92 0.33 -1.02 7.14
N ALA A 93 0.49 -0.49 5.94
CA ALA A 93 0.33 -1.25 4.70
C ALA A 93 1.45 -0.92 3.72
N VAL A 94 1.86 -1.92 2.94
CA VAL A 94 2.81 -1.72 1.85
C VAL A 94 2.35 -2.45 0.60
N THR A 95 2.85 -2.00 -0.56
CA THR A 95 2.48 -2.56 -1.84
C THR A 95 3.67 -2.69 -2.78
N TRP A 96 3.67 -3.72 -3.61
CA TRP A 96 4.63 -3.95 -4.69
C TRP A 96 4.13 -4.97 -5.71
N LYS A 97 4.88 -5.10 -6.81
CA LYS A 97 4.64 -6.16 -7.78
C LYS A 97 5.11 -7.51 -7.21
N SER A 98 4.24 -8.46 -7.29
CA SER A 98 4.25 -9.83 -6.81
C SER A 98 5.62 -10.49 -6.57
N ILE A 99 6.04 -11.43 -7.42
CA ILE A 99 7.17 -12.30 -7.08
C ILE A 99 8.50 -11.55 -6.99
N VAL A 100 8.76 -10.62 -7.91
CA VAL A 100 10.01 -9.85 -7.90
C VAL A 100 10.12 -9.04 -6.61
N GLY A 101 9.05 -8.39 -6.18
CA GLY A 101 9.04 -7.59 -4.97
C GLY A 101 9.13 -8.43 -3.70
N THR A 102 8.43 -9.54 -3.65
CA THR A 102 8.49 -10.46 -2.50
C THR A 102 9.88 -11.09 -2.35
N ASN A 103 10.54 -11.42 -3.46
CA ASN A 103 11.92 -11.91 -3.43
C ASN A 103 12.90 -10.84 -2.93
N VAL A 104 12.77 -9.61 -3.40
CA VAL A 104 13.60 -8.48 -2.93
C VAL A 104 13.36 -8.20 -1.43
N ALA A 105 12.11 -8.32 -0.97
CA ALA A 105 11.71 -8.03 0.39
C ALA A 105 11.92 -9.21 1.38
N SER A 106 12.38 -10.38 0.93
CA SER A 106 12.34 -11.64 1.69
C SER A 106 13.01 -11.57 3.07
N ASP A 107 14.13 -10.90 3.20
CA ASP A 107 14.83 -10.74 4.48
C ASP A 107 14.02 -9.92 5.48
N ALA A 108 13.52 -8.76 5.05
CA ALA A 108 12.68 -7.90 5.89
C ALA A 108 11.36 -8.59 6.29
N LEU A 109 10.76 -9.39 5.40
CA LEU A 109 9.57 -10.19 5.69
C LEU A 109 9.84 -11.29 6.69
N THR A 110 11.00 -11.94 6.60
CA THR A 110 11.44 -12.95 7.58
C THR A 110 11.59 -12.34 8.97
N TYR A 111 12.20 -11.16 9.04
CA TYR A 111 12.32 -10.42 10.30
C TYR A 111 10.94 -10.05 10.88
N LEU A 112 10.07 -9.49 10.07
CA LEU A 112 8.69 -9.13 10.47
C LEU A 112 7.92 -10.34 11.00
N SER A 113 8.01 -11.48 10.31
CA SER A 113 7.36 -12.74 10.70
C SER A 113 7.89 -13.28 12.02
N SER A 114 9.20 -13.19 12.24
CA SER A 114 9.85 -13.68 13.45
C SER A 114 9.53 -12.84 14.66
N ALA A 115 9.52 -11.53 14.52
CA ALA A 115 9.22 -10.58 15.59
C ALA A 115 7.72 -10.52 15.94
N GLY A 116 6.87 -10.75 14.93
CA GLY A 116 5.43 -10.49 15.03
C GLY A 116 5.14 -8.99 15.06
N VAL A 117 3.87 -8.62 15.13
CA VAL A 117 3.44 -7.22 15.13
C VAL A 117 2.55 -6.91 16.33
N LEU A 118 2.79 -5.77 16.94
CA LEU A 118 1.94 -5.22 18.00
C LEU A 118 0.74 -4.49 17.39
N GLY A 119 0.94 -3.77 16.29
CA GLY A 119 -0.10 -3.10 15.53
C GLY A 119 -0.71 -4.02 14.47
N GLY A 120 -0.85 -3.53 13.26
CA GLY A 120 -1.29 -4.31 12.10
C GLY A 120 -0.32 -4.13 10.93
N ALA A 121 -0.08 -5.18 10.16
CA ALA A 121 0.72 -5.12 8.96
C ALA A 121 -0.02 -5.81 7.82
N LEU A 122 -0.16 -5.11 6.69
CA LEU A 122 -0.76 -5.62 5.48
C LEU A 122 0.19 -5.44 4.31
N ILE A 123 0.28 -6.44 3.46
CA ILE A 123 1.03 -6.40 2.22
C ILE A 123 0.07 -6.62 1.06
N VAL A 124 -0.02 -5.64 0.18
CA VAL A 124 -0.85 -5.71 -1.04
C VAL A 124 0.07 -6.01 -2.20
N VAL A 125 0.00 -7.23 -2.69
CA VAL A 125 0.86 -7.73 -3.76
C VAL A 125 0.06 -7.87 -5.04
N GLY A 126 0.56 -7.29 -6.12
CA GLY A 126 -0.09 -7.34 -7.43
C GLY A 126 0.50 -8.41 -8.34
N GLU A 127 -0.35 -9.15 -9.03
CA GLU A 127 0.03 -10.19 -9.99
C GLU A 127 -0.44 -9.83 -11.38
N ASP A 128 0.48 -9.87 -12.36
CA ASP A 128 0.19 -9.69 -13.80
C ASP A 128 0.38 -11.02 -14.52
N TYR A 129 -0.70 -11.68 -14.85
CA TYR A 129 -0.64 -12.92 -15.62
C TYR A 129 0.00 -12.69 -17.00
N GLY A 130 0.91 -13.58 -17.37
CA GLY A 130 1.60 -13.56 -18.67
C GLY A 130 2.93 -12.80 -18.65
N GLU A 131 3.29 -12.11 -17.60
CA GLU A 131 4.64 -11.58 -17.41
C GLU A 131 5.51 -12.61 -16.68
N GLY A 132 6.66 -12.96 -17.25
CA GLY A 132 7.53 -14.03 -16.74
C GLY A 132 7.97 -13.86 -15.27
N ALA A 133 8.09 -12.63 -14.80
CA ALA A 133 8.45 -12.36 -13.41
C ALA A 133 7.27 -12.50 -12.42
N SER A 134 6.04 -12.60 -12.92
CA SER A 134 4.83 -12.61 -12.11
C SER A 134 4.18 -14.00 -11.97
N VAL A 135 4.51 -14.95 -12.85
CA VAL A 135 3.79 -16.25 -12.92
C VAL A 135 4.51 -17.41 -12.24
N ALA A 136 5.62 -17.18 -11.58
CA ALA A 136 6.45 -18.24 -11.00
C ALA A 136 6.38 -18.29 -9.47
N GLN A 137 5.18 -18.23 -8.92
CA GLN A 137 4.99 -18.39 -7.47
C GLN A 137 4.53 -19.76 -7.09
#